data_da3fa7558df60db7cfaf3fda2ecf7fb5
#
_entry.id   da3fa7558df60db7cfaf3fda2ecf7fb5
#
_cell.length_a   1.000
_cell.length_b   1.000
_cell.length_c   1.000
_cell.angle_alpha   90.00
_cell.angle_beta   90.00
_cell.angle_gamma   90.00
#
_symmetry.space_group_name_H-M   'P 1'
#
loop_
_entity.id
_entity.type
_entity.pdbx_description
1 polymer ?
#
loop_
_entity_poly.entity_id
_entity_poly.type
_entity_poly.pdbx_seq_one_letter_code
_entity_poly.pdbx_strand_id
1 'polypeptide(L)'
;MRYYLIAGEASGDLHGSNLIKGLRAEDPDARFRFRGGDLMLAAAVGDAPADATADSPLVRHYKDGAVMGIGDVIAKAGSLLGDIAACKEDILSWSPDVVILIDYPGFNMKIARFCHERGIRVFYYIAPKTWASRSGRNRKLKAWVDRLFIVFPFEIPYFTKEGIPFIYNGNPLVDAVEDSPAMSRPRAEFLSANGLPEGRYIAILAGSRGGEIRRMMPVCMDAVRLLGADEAFRDFRFVIAGAPSRDASDYVIDEDLKGKVSVVFGDTYGVLRHAEAAVINSGTASLEAALVGTPQVVCWSTGAFAAFIGRKVLRIFDHVKYISLGNLCLDRLVFRELIQEDFTAPAVADEVRRLVADIPYREKMLSGYAEIKESLGGRGASRAVAASMIQTLKEIS
;
A
#
# COMPACT_ATOMS: atom_id res chain seq x y z
N MET A 1 5.49 17.59 21.54
CA MET A 1 6.73 17.29 20.79
C MET A 1 6.62 17.74 19.33
N ARG A 2 7.76 17.84 18.61
CA ARG A 2 7.82 18.28 17.20
C ARG A 2 8.18 17.08 16.31
N TYR A 3 7.23 16.64 15.50
CA TYR A 3 7.35 15.46 14.64
C TYR A 3 7.49 15.85 13.18
N TYR A 4 8.59 15.46 12.53
CA TYR A 4 8.79 15.66 11.10
C TYR A 4 8.56 14.35 10.34
N LEU A 5 7.52 14.24 9.52
CA LEU A 5 7.16 12.99 8.83
C LEU A 5 7.49 13.07 7.34
N ILE A 6 7.92 11.95 6.75
CA ILE A 6 8.19 11.87 5.30
C ILE A 6 7.52 10.64 4.70
N ALA A 7 6.52 10.88 3.86
CA ALA A 7 5.82 9.91 3.03
C ALA A 7 5.94 10.30 1.54
N GLY A 8 6.24 9.35 0.69
CA GLY A 8 6.52 9.60 -0.74
C GLY A 8 5.46 9.08 -1.72
N GLU A 9 4.40 8.43 -1.23
CA GLU A 9 3.35 7.81 -2.05
C GLU A 9 2.00 7.86 -1.32
N ALA A 10 0.90 7.61 -2.03
CA ALA A 10 -0.45 7.63 -1.48
C ALA A 10 -0.66 6.66 -0.29
N SER A 11 -0.04 5.47 -0.34
CA SER A 11 -0.07 4.52 0.79
C SER A 11 0.65 5.08 2.02
N GLY A 12 1.77 5.77 1.81
CA GLY A 12 2.49 6.44 2.88
C GLY A 12 1.68 7.59 3.49
N ASP A 13 0.94 8.34 2.68
CA ASP A 13 0.02 9.39 3.12
C ASP A 13 -1.09 8.84 4.02
N LEU A 14 -1.71 7.72 3.62
CA LEU A 14 -2.71 7.02 4.43
C LEU A 14 -2.14 6.56 5.77
N HIS A 15 -1.00 5.89 5.78
CA HIS A 15 -0.37 5.43 7.02
C HIS A 15 0.12 6.59 7.88
N GLY A 16 0.66 7.63 7.26
CA GLY A 16 1.09 8.86 7.93
C GLY A 16 -0.07 9.60 8.58
N SER A 17 -1.23 9.66 7.91
CA SER A 17 -2.43 10.30 8.48
C SER A 17 -2.94 9.58 9.73
N ASN A 18 -2.98 8.25 9.70
CA ASN A 18 -3.38 7.45 10.86
C ASN A 18 -2.37 7.57 12.01
N LEU A 19 -1.07 7.61 11.69
CA LEU A 19 -0.04 7.86 12.69
C LEU A 19 -0.16 9.25 13.33
N ILE A 20 -0.42 10.29 12.54
CA ILE A 20 -0.64 11.67 13.04
C ILE A 20 -1.82 11.70 14.02
N LYS A 21 -2.94 11.05 13.67
CA LYS A 21 -4.10 10.93 14.58
C LYS A 21 -3.72 10.24 15.89
N GLY A 22 -2.94 9.16 15.82
CA GLY A 22 -2.43 8.46 17.00
C GLY A 22 -1.51 9.31 17.84
N LEU A 23 -0.55 10.03 17.23
CA LEU A 23 0.36 10.92 17.93
C LEU A 23 -0.36 12.08 18.62
N ARG A 24 -1.37 12.67 17.96
CA ARG A 24 -2.20 13.73 18.59
C ARG A 24 -3.00 13.22 19.77
N ALA A 25 -3.48 11.98 19.72
CA ALA A 25 -4.22 11.38 20.83
C ALA A 25 -3.34 11.12 22.05
N GLU A 26 -2.05 10.81 21.86
CA GLU A 26 -1.10 10.49 22.92
C GLU A 26 -0.22 11.70 23.34
N ASP A 27 -0.10 12.72 22.49
CA ASP A 27 0.64 13.97 22.73
C ASP A 27 -0.24 15.16 22.28
N PRO A 28 -1.09 15.72 23.17
CA PRO A 28 -1.98 16.84 22.83
C PRO A 28 -1.25 18.10 22.32
N ASP A 29 0.01 18.29 22.73
CA ASP A 29 0.86 19.41 22.29
C ASP A 29 1.70 19.11 21.07
N ALA A 30 1.41 17.98 20.37
CA ALA A 30 2.14 17.55 19.18
C ALA A 30 2.09 18.61 18.09
N ARG A 31 3.26 18.94 17.55
CA ARG A 31 3.41 19.79 16.36
C ARG A 31 3.94 18.95 15.22
N PHE A 32 3.32 19.13 14.05
CA PHE A 32 3.65 18.36 12.86
C PHE A 32 4.19 19.25 11.75
N ARG A 33 5.20 18.74 11.05
CA ARG A 33 5.66 19.24 9.77
C ARG A 33 5.98 18.04 8.90
N PHE A 34 5.59 18.03 7.64
CA PHE A 34 5.72 16.82 6.85
C PHE A 34 5.79 17.06 5.34
N ARG A 35 6.31 16.05 4.68
CA ARG A 35 6.18 15.79 3.24
C ARG A 35 5.23 14.59 3.09
N GLY A 36 4.10 14.79 2.40
CA GLY A 36 3.03 13.79 2.36
C GLY A 36 1.92 14.21 1.40
N GLY A 37 0.68 14.05 1.79
CA GLY A 37 -0.48 14.40 0.97
C GLY A 37 -1.66 14.93 1.76
N ASP A 38 -2.83 14.90 1.11
CA ASP A 38 -4.06 15.49 1.62
C ASP A 38 -4.58 14.82 2.90
N LEU A 39 -4.37 13.50 3.05
CA LEU A 39 -4.82 12.77 4.23
C LEU A 39 -4.01 13.14 5.47
N MET A 40 -2.68 13.26 5.33
CA MET A 40 -1.82 13.74 6.42
C MET A 40 -2.15 15.18 6.78
N LEU A 41 -2.44 16.03 5.77
CA LEU A 41 -2.83 17.42 6.02
C LEU A 41 -4.13 17.49 6.83
N ALA A 42 -5.16 16.81 6.41
CA ALA A 42 -6.43 16.74 7.15
C ALA A 42 -6.24 16.22 8.59
N ALA A 43 -5.42 15.20 8.79
CA ALA A 43 -5.12 14.66 10.11
C ALA A 43 -4.32 15.64 11.01
N ALA A 44 -3.43 16.42 10.42
CA ALA A 44 -2.60 17.38 11.15
C ALA A 44 -3.35 18.68 11.51
N VAL A 45 -4.25 19.15 10.65
CA VAL A 45 -5.06 20.36 10.90
C VAL A 45 -6.25 20.04 11.80
N GLY A 46 -6.87 18.86 11.65
CA GLY A 46 -8.10 18.50 12.37
C GLY A 46 -9.25 19.44 12.01
N ASP A 47 -10.14 19.73 12.97
CA ASP A 47 -11.29 20.62 12.80
C ASP A 47 -10.94 22.12 12.86
N ALA A 48 -9.66 22.49 12.91
CA ALA A 48 -9.26 23.89 12.90
C ALA A 48 -9.62 24.54 11.54
N PRO A 49 -10.17 25.76 11.52
CA PRO A 49 -10.47 26.44 10.28
C PRO A 49 -9.20 26.60 9.44
N ALA A 50 -9.35 26.43 8.12
CA ALA A 50 -8.26 26.46 7.13
C ALA A 50 -7.60 27.86 6.95
N ASP A 51 -7.65 28.71 7.94
CA ASP A 51 -7.08 30.06 7.90
C ASP A 51 -5.59 30.07 8.32
N ALA A 52 -4.85 29.11 7.77
CA ALA A 52 -3.43 28.92 8.06
C ALA A 52 -2.59 29.38 6.87
N THR A 53 -2.53 30.67 6.62
CA THR A 53 -1.75 31.24 5.53
C THR A 53 -0.25 31.42 5.82
N ALA A 54 0.24 31.13 7.03
CA ALA A 54 1.65 31.34 7.36
C ALA A 54 2.48 30.10 7.68
N ASP A 55 1.88 28.98 8.14
CA ASP A 55 2.63 27.80 8.57
C ASP A 55 1.89 26.48 8.25
N SER A 56 1.62 26.21 6.97
CA SER A 56 1.12 24.90 6.58
C SER A 56 2.06 23.80 7.08
N PRO A 57 1.56 22.76 7.79
CA PRO A 57 2.40 21.64 8.20
C PRO A 57 2.87 20.80 6.98
N LEU A 58 2.19 20.90 5.84
CA LEU A 58 2.56 20.27 4.58
C LEU A 58 3.60 21.13 3.84
N VAL A 59 4.84 20.65 3.81
CA VAL A 59 5.96 21.30 3.12
C VAL A 59 5.98 20.98 1.63
N ARG A 60 5.66 19.71 1.29
CA ARG A 60 5.65 19.24 -0.09
C ARG A 60 4.68 18.11 -0.27
N HIS A 61 3.85 18.20 -1.31
CA HIS A 61 2.94 17.14 -1.67
C HIS A 61 3.65 16.04 -2.47
N TYR A 62 3.36 14.75 -2.21
CA TYR A 62 4.02 13.63 -2.90
C TYR A 62 3.74 13.64 -4.42
N LYS A 63 2.63 14.21 -4.87
CA LYS A 63 2.29 14.37 -6.29
C LYS A 63 3.24 15.34 -7.02
N ASP A 64 3.81 16.33 -6.33
CA ASP A 64 4.69 17.34 -6.94
C ASP A 64 6.01 16.75 -7.46
N GLY A 65 6.41 15.58 -6.97
CA GLY A 65 7.59 14.83 -7.44
C GLY A 65 7.30 13.83 -8.56
N ALA A 66 6.02 13.62 -8.89
CA ALA A 66 5.56 12.68 -9.91
C ALA A 66 5.39 13.34 -11.28
N VAL A 67 6.43 13.99 -11.81
CA VAL A 67 6.40 14.53 -13.18
C VAL A 67 6.36 13.38 -14.17
N MET A 68 5.27 13.31 -14.92
CA MET A 68 5.02 12.32 -15.97
C MET A 68 5.72 12.70 -17.26
N GLY A 69 6.74 11.91 -17.67
CA GLY A 69 7.39 12.05 -18.97
C GLY A 69 8.53 11.06 -19.17
N ILE A 70 8.55 10.38 -20.33
CA ILE A 70 9.54 9.35 -20.69
C ILE A 70 10.92 9.94 -21.03
N GLY A 71 11.07 11.29 -21.04
CA GLY A 71 12.25 12.01 -21.53
C GLY A 71 13.38 12.33 -20.54
N ASP A 72 13.17 12.18 -19.21
CA ASP A 72 14.00 12.91 -18.25
C ASP A 72 14.63 12.10 -17.11
N VAL A 73 15.38 11.05 -17.40
CA VAL A 73 16.14 10.35 -16.35
C VAL A 73 17.18 11.29 -15.69
N ILE A 74 17.79 12.20 -16.45
CA ILE A 74 18.79 13.15 -15.96
C ILE A 74 18.13 14.29 -15.20
N ALA A 75 17.01 14.86 -15.71
CA ALA A 75 16.23 15.88 -15.03
C ALA A 75 15.63 15.34 -13.72
N LYS A 76 15.17 14.08 -13.68
CA LYS A 76 14.71 13.40 -12.46
C LYS A 76 15.80 13.25 -11.39
N ALA A 77 17.05 12.98 -11.79
CA ALA A 77 18.15 12.88 -10.84
C ALA A 77 18.47 14.25 -10.21
N GLY A 78 18.47 15.33 -10.99
CA GLY A 78 18.67 16.69 -10.51
C GLY A 78 17.53 17.17 -9.60
N SER A 79 16.27 16.92 -9.98
CA SER A 79 15.09 17.26 -9.18
C SER A 79 15.10 16.50 -7.83
N LEU A 80 15.44 15.20 -7.83
CA LEU A 80 15.52 14.40 -6.60
C LEU A 80 16.62 14.92 -5.66
N LEU A 81 17.76 15.35 -6.18
CA LEU A 81 18.83 15.92 -5.36
C LEU A 81 18.44 17.29 -4.77
N GLY A 82 17.77 18.13 -5.55
CA GLY A 82 17.20 19.39 -5.08
C GLY A 82 16.16 19.16 -3.97
N ASP A 83 15.29 18.19 -4.14
CA ASP A 83 14.29 17.82 -3.14
C ASP A 83 14.89 17.33 -1.83
N ILE A 84 15.99 16.56 -1.90
CA ILE A 84 16.72 16.11 -0.73
C ILE A 84 17.39 17.29 -0.03
N ALA A 85 17.97 18.23 -0.76
CA ALA A 85 18.59 19.43 -0.21
C ALA A 85 17.55 20.29 0.52
N ALA A 86 16.45 20.62 -0.13
CA ALA A 86 15.35 21.39 0.46
C ALA A 86 14.76 20.69 1.73
N CYS A 87 14.61 19.37 1.70
CA CYS A 87 14.16 18.62 2.85
C CYS A 87 15.13 18.71 4.05
N LYS A 88 16.42 18.65 3.79
CA LYS A 88 17.47 18.79 4.82
C LYS A 88 17.48 20.17 5.46
N GLU A 89 17.36 21.22 4.65
CA GLU A 89 17.29 22.61 5.12
C GLU A 89 16.04 22.83 5.98
N ASP A 90 14.91 22.31 5.53
CA ASP A 90 13.65 22.44 6.26
C ASP A 90 13.68 21.68 7.61
N ILE A 91 14.26 20.47 7.67
CA ILE A 91 14.46 19.75 8.93
C ILE A 91 15.33 20.56 9.91
N LEU A 92 16.43 21.16 9.42
CA LEU A 92 17.30 21.96 10.28
C LEU A 92 16.62 23.22 10.80
N SER A 93 15.91 23.93 9.92
CA SER A 93 15.23 25.18 10.29
C SER A 93 14.11 24.93 11.29
N TRP A 94 13.38 23.82 11.11
CA TRP A 94 12.27 23.49 11.98
C TRP A 94 12.70 22.79 13.29
N SER A 95 13.90 22.16 13.33
CA SER A 95 14.49 21.51 14.50
C SER A 95 13.54 20.52 15.20
N PRO A 96 13.16 19.40 14.56
CA PRO A 96 12.25 18.41 15.15
C PRO A 96 12.90 17.64 16.30
N ASP A 97 12.06 17.13 17.21
CA ASP A 97 12.50 16.17 18.25
C ASP A 97 12.78 14.78 17.60
N VAL A 98 12.07 14.44 16.52
CA VAL A 98 12.24 13.20 15.78
C VAL A 98 11.83 13.35 14.32
N VAL A 99 12.57 12.69 13.43
CA VAL A 99 12.20 12.50 12.02
C VAL A 99 11.64 11.10 11.84
N ILE A 100 10.39 10.98 11.37
CA ILE A 100 9.69 9.72 11.13
C ILE A 100 9.63 9.48 9.62
N LEU A 101 10.33 8.44 9.17
CA LEU A 101 10.44 8.04 7.78
C LEU A 101 9.42 6.93 7.48
N ILE A 102 8.51 7.16 6.52
CA ILE A 102 7.44 6.21 6.18
C ILE A 102 7.76 5.59 4.82
N ASP A 103 8.06 4.27 4.77
CA ASP A 103 8.45 3.56 3.54
C ASP A 103 9.46 4.37 2.67
N TYR A 104 9.26 4.50 1.37
CA TYR A 104 10.01 5.36 0.42
C TYR A 104 11.54 5.30 0.54
N PRO A 105 12.15 4.12 0.50
CA PRO A 105 13.54 3.92 0.92
C PRO A 105 14.59 4.64 0.05
N GLY A 106 14.27 4.96 -1.20
CA GLY A 106 15.18 5.68 -2.10
C GLY A 106 15.54 7.08 -1.62
N PHE A 107 14.57 7.78 -1.07
CA PHE A 107 14.70 9.12 -0.50
C PHE A 107 15.05 9.04 0.99
N ASN A 108 14.25 8.29 1.74
CA ASN A 108 14.28 8.24 3.19
C ASN A 108 15.62 7.78 3.75
N MET A 109 16.30 6.83 3.12
CA MET A 109 17.65 6.41 3.56
C MET A 109 18.72 7.51 3.44
N LYS A 110 18.56 8.48 2.54
CA LYS A 110 19.47 9.63 2.44
C LYS A 110 19.21 10.66 3.53
N ILE A 111 17.94 10.82 3.92
CA ILE A 111 17.54 11.66 5.04
C ILE A 111 17.95 11.01 6.38
N ALA A 112 17.76 9.69 6.53
CA ALA A 112 18.20 8.96 7.72
C ALA A 112 19.68 9.18 8.01
N ARG A 113 20.54 9.01 6.98
CA ARG A 113 21.97 9.29 7.11
C ARG A 113 22.26 10.73 7.55
N PHE A 114 21.60 11.70 6.91
CA PHE A 114 21.79 13.12 7.21
C PHE A 114 21.40 13.48 8.65
N CYS A 115 20.27 12.95 9.12
CA CYS A 115 19.80 13.17 10.49
C CYS A 115 20.73 12.53 11.51
N HIS A 116 21.14 11.27 11.27
CA HIS A 116 22.11 10.56 12.11
C HIS A 116 23.43 11.34 12.25
N GLU A 117 24.01 11.83 11.15
CA GLU A 117 25.25 12.62 11.14
C GLU A 117 25.14 13.94 11.94
N ARG A 118 23.91 14.36 12.31
CA ARG A 118 23.60 15.59 13.08
C ARG A 118 23.00 15.34 14.44
N GLY A 119 22.92 14.08 14.87
CA GLY A 119 22.33 13.73 16.16
C GLY A 119 20.82 13.92 16.24
N ILE A 120 20.12 14.07 15.09
CA ILE A 120 18.66 14.14 15.03
C ILE A 120 18.12 12.72 15.09
N ARG A 121 17.15 12.44 15.98
CA ARG A 121 16.53 11.12 16.13
C ARG A 121 15.77 10.70 14.88
N VAL A 122 15.92 9.43 14.51
CA VAL A 122 15.30 8.86 13.30
C VAL A 122 14.52 7.62 13.67
N PHE A 123 13.20 7.67 13.44
CA PHE A 123 12.34 6.49 13.45
C PHE A 123 11.98 6.09 12.02
N TYR A 124 11.96 4.80 11.75
CA TYR A 124 11.55 4.30 10.45
C TYR A 124 10.28 3.46 10.61
N TYR A 125 9.18 3.98 10.11
CA TYR A 125 7.88 3.34 10.12
C TYR A 125 7.60 2.70 8.76
N ILE A 126 7.14 1.45 8.75
CA ILE A 126 7.00 0.62 7.55
C ILE A 126 8.38 0.42 6.91
N ALA A 127 9.15 -0.48 7.50
CA ALA A 127 10.55 -0.72 7.13
C ALA A 127 10.72 -1.06 5.64
N PRO A 128 11.86 -0.69 5.04
CA PRO A 128 12.19 -1.13 3.69
C PRO A 128 12.16 -2.65 3.59
N LYS A 129 11.60 -3.20 2.52
CA LYS A 129 11.48 -4.65 2.27
C LYS A 129 12.85 -5.31 1.99
N THR A 130 13.76 -5.21 2.97
CA THR A 130 15.12 -5.76 2.86
C THR A 130 15.15 -7.29 2.93
N TRP A 131 14.11 -7.89 3.48
CA TRP A 131 13.85 -9.33 3.48
C TRP A 131 13.57 -9.89 2.07
N ALA A 132 12.99 -9.09 1.18
CA ALA A 132 12.70 -9.50 -0.19
C ALA A 132 13.87 -9.19 -1.15
N SER A 133 14.63 -8.10 -0.89
CA SER A 133 15.72 -7.69 -1.76
C SER A 133 16.64 -6.67 -1.08
N ARG A 134 17.90 -6.61 -1.50
CA ARG A 134 18.86 -5.58 -1.05
C ARG A 134 19.15 -5.62 0.46
N SER A 135 19.43 -6.81 1.02
CA SER A 135 19.83 -7.01 2.42
C SER A 135 21.03 -6.14 2.84
N GLY A 136 21.88 -5.71 1.92
CA GLY A 136 22.94 -4.72 2.19
C GLY A 136 22.48 -3.39 2.77
N ARG A 137 21.17 -3.09 2.72
CA ARG A 137 20.57 -1.92 3.41
C ARG A 137 20.49 -2.12 4.93
N ASN A 138 20.48 -3.35 5.43
CA ASN A 138 20.38 -3.64 6.86
C ASN A 138 21.50 -2.98 7.67
N ARG A 139 22.75 -3.02 7.15
CA ARG A 139 23.85 -2.30 7.77
C ARG A 139 23.60 -0.80 7.91
N LYS A 140 22.96 -0.19 6.92
CA LYS A 140 22.62 1.24 6.93
C LYS A 140 21.44 1.54 7.87
N LEU A 141 20.42 0.69 7.90
CA LEU A 141 19.33 0.80 8.86
C LEU A 141 19.87 0.73 10.30
N LYS A 142 20.70 -0.26 10.58
CA LYS A 142 21.34 -0.42 11.90
C LYS A 142 22.22 0.77 12.30
N ALA A 143 22.86 1.43 11.32
CA ALA A 143 23.76 2.56 11.58
C ALA A 143 23.02 3.91 11.73
N TRP A 144 21.91 4.13 11.02
CA TRP A 144 21.32 5.46 10.86
C TRP A 144 19.90 5.61 11.42
N VAL A 145 19.30 4.54 11.89
CA VAL A 145 17.93 4.53 12.40
C VAL A 145 17.93 4.11 13.87
N ASP A 146 17.40 4.96 14.74
CA ASP A 146 17.35 4.67 16.18
C ASP A 146 16.36 3.55 16.50
N ARG A 147 15.22 3.49 15.79
CA ARG A 147 14.20 2.43 15.96
C ARG A 147 13.43 2.17 14.68
N LEU A 148 13.24 0.87 14.34
CA LEU A 148 12.27 0.46 13.34
C LEU A 148 10.91 0.23 13.98
N PHE A 149 9.85 0.64 13.29
CA PHE A 149 8.47 0.27 13.59
C PHE A 149 7.96 -0.56 12.41
N ILE A 150 8.04 -1.88 12.59
CA ILE A 150 7.68 -2.86 11.57
C ILE A 150 6.17 -3.15 11.63
N VAL A 151 5.61 -3.59 10.50
CA VAL A 151 4.15 -3.75 10.35
C VAL A 151 3.72 -5.16 9.97
N PHE A 152 4.68 -6.08 9.74
CA PHE A 152 4.36 -7.47 9.41
C PHE A 152 4.99 -8.45 10.39
N PRO A 153 4.25 -9.50 10.80
CA PRO A 153 4.75 -10.50 11.75
C PRO A 153 5.94 -11.28 11.21
N PHE A 154 6.03 -11.53 9.90
CA PHE A 154 7.16 -12.22 9.29
C PHE A 154 8.47 -11.40 9.28
N GLU A 155 8.40 -10.09 9.54
CA GLU A 155 9.56 -9.23 9.70
C GLU A 155 10.25 -9.42 11.07
N ILE A 156 9.52 -9.92 12.08
CA ILE A 156 10.04 -10.14 13.44
C ILE A 156 11.27 -11.08 13.43
N PRO A 157 11.19 -12.33 12.94
CA PRO A 157 12.33 -13.22 12.92
C PRO A 157 13.47 -12.70 12.04
N TYR A 158 13.13 -11.97 10.96
CA TYR A 158 14.14 -11.40 10.06
C TYR A 158 14.97 -10.31 10.75
N PHE A 159 14.34 -9.29 11.32
CA PHE A 159 15.09 -8.20 11.98
C PHE A 159 15.74 -8.63 13.29
N THR A 160 15.17 -9.62 13.98
CA THR A 160 15.83 -10.26 15.14
C THR A 160 17.17 -10.89 14.73
N LYS A 161 17.17 -11.68 13.64
CA LYS A 161 18.39 -12.30 13.09
C LYS A 161 19.44 -11.27 12.66
N GLU A 162 19.00 -10.17 12.07
CA GLU A 162 19.88 -9.08 11.63
C GLU A 162 20.38 -8.21 12.81
N GLY A 163 19.83 -8.38 14.01
CA GLY A 163 20.21 -7.61 15.20
C GLY A 163 19.91 -6.12 15.04
N ILE A 164 18.79 -5.78 14.38
CA ILE A 164 18.30 -4.41 14.20
C ILE A 164 17.18 -4.15 15.20
N PRO A 165 17.26 -3.12 16.06
CA PRO A 165 16.20 -2.82 17.03
C PRO A 165 14.90 -2.45 16.34
N PHE A 166 13.80 -3.13 16.71
CA PHE A 166 12.48 -2.87 16.16
C PHE A 166 11.38 -2.96 17.24
N ILE A 167 10.22 -2.42 16.89
CA ILE A 167 8.97 -2.56 17.63
C ILE A 167 7.90 -3.03 16.65
N TYR A 168 7.06 -3.97 17.05
CA TYR A 168 5.89 -4.45 16.33
C TYR A 168 4.65 -4.21 17.17
N ASN A 169 3.71 -3.40 16.69
CA ASN A 169 2.46 -3.07 17.36
C ASN A 169 1.23 -3.40 16.49
N GLY A 170 1.39 -4.31 15.52
CA GLY A 170 0.36 -4.64 14.55
C GLY A 170 0.49 -3.85 13.24
N ASN A 171 -0.49 -4.03 12.36
CA ASN A 171 -0.50 -3.41 11.04
C ASN A 171 -1.58 -2.34 10.93
N PRO A 172 -1.20 -1.09 10.61
CA PRO A 172 -2.15 0.04 10.51
C PRO A 172 -3.19 -0.10 9.40
N LEU A 173 -3.00 -1.05 8.48
CA LEU A 173 -3.96 -1.33 7.41
C LEU A 173 -5.26 -1.90 7.98
N VAL A 174 -5.19 -2.62 9.11
CA VAL A 174 -6.39 -3.11 9.82
C VAL A 174 -7.28 -1.93 10.22
N ASP A 175 -6.68 -0.90 10.85
CA ASP A 175 -7.41 0.32 11.21
C ASP A 175 -7.98 1.02 9.96
N ALA A 176 -7.18 1.16 8.90
CA ALA A 176 -7.59 1.82 7.68
C ALA A 176 -8.80 1.17 7.00
N VAL A 177 -8.87 -0.17 7.01
CA VAL A 177 -10.00 -0.92 6.46
C VAL A 177 -11.21 -0.83 7.40
N GLU A 178 -11.05 -1.13 8.69
CA GLU A 178 -12.15 -1.19 9.65
C GLU A 178 -12.81 0.17 9.91
N ASP A 179 -12.04 1.26 9.91
CA ASP A 179 -12.55 2.63 10.08
C ASP A 179 -13.12 3.22 8.79
N SER A 180 -13.01 2.51 7.66
CA SER A 180 -13.54 3.01 6.39
C SER A 180 -15.07 3.02 6.37
N PRO A 181 -15.71 4.15 6.00
CA PRO A 181 -17.15 4.21 5.82
C PRO A 181 -17.70 3.17 4.82
N ALA A 182 -16.88 2.74 3.87
CA ALA A 182 -17.25 1.72 2.90
C ALA A 182 -17.62 0.39 3.56
N MET A 183 -17.05 0.08 4.74
CA MET A 183 -17.31 -1.19 5.45
C MET A 183 -18.71 -1.28 6.04
N SER A 184 -19.39 -0.17 6.27
CA SER A 184 -20.78 -0.12 6.77
C SER A 184 -21.80 0.26 5.71
N ARG A 185 -21.36 0.76 4.53
CA ARG A 185 -22.24 1.27 3.48
C ARG A 185 -23.04 0.14 2.82
N PRO A 186 -24.39 0.26 2.74
CA PRO A 186 -25.23 -0.69 2.04
C PRO A 186 -24.89 -0.80 0.53
N ARG A 187 -25.04 -2.00 -0.03
CA ARG A 187 -24.75 -2.28 -1.45
C ARG A 187 -25.48 -1.33 -2.41
N ALA A 188 -26.79 -1.12 -2.18
CA ALA A 188 -27.61 -0.26 -3.05
C ALA A 188 -27.09 1.19 -3.08
N GLU A 189 -26.67 1.72 -1.93
CA GLU A 189 -26.05 3.04 -1.82
C GLU A 189 -24.72 3.10 -2.56
N PHE A 190 -23.88 2.07 -2.39
CA PHE A 190 -22.62 1.95 -3.12
C PHE A 190 -22.83 1.94 -4.64
N LEU A 191 -23.75 1.11 -5.14
CA LEU A 191 -24.03 1.01 -6.57
C LEU A 191 -24.55 2.34 -7.13
N SER A 192 -25.50 2.96 -6.44
CA SER A 192 -26.07 4.26 -6.84
C SER A 192 -25.02 5.37 -6.86
N ALA A 193 -24.22 5.49 -5.81
CA ALA A 193 -23.18 6.52 -5.70
C ALA A 193 -22.11 6.41 -6.80
N ASN A 194 -21.86 5.21 -7.32
CA ASN A 194 -20.87 4.95 -8.36
C ASN A 194 -21.48 4.76 -9.77
N GLY A 195 -22.80 4.99 -9.94
CA GLY A 195 -23.47 4.82 -11.23
C GLY A 195 -23.41 3.39 -11.77
N LEU A 196 -23.32 2.40 -10.89
CA LEU A 196 -23.24 0.99 -11.24
C LEU A 196 -24.65 0.37 -11.32
N PRO A 197 -24.92 -0.47 -12.34
CA PRO A 197 -26.18 -1.20 -12.40
C PRO A 197 -26.28 -2.25 -11.30
N GLU A 198 -27.50 -2.63 -10.95
CA GLU A 198 -27.76 -3.79 -10.09
C GLU A 198 -27.17 -5.08 -10.72
N GLY A 199 -26.78 -6.02 -9.90
CA GLY A 199 -26.24 -7.31 -10.31
C GLY A 199 -24.91 -7.66 -9.63
N ARG A 200 -24.47 -8.89 -9.85
CA ARG A 200 -23.20 -9.42 -9.31
C ARG A 200 -22.02 -8.91 -10.14
N TYR A 201 -20.88 -8.70 -9.50
CA TYR A 201 -19.68 -8.30 -10.22
C TYR A 201 -18.40 -8.88 -9.63
N ILE A 202 -17.37 -8.90 -10.48
CA ILE A 202 -15.98 -9.22 -10.12
C ILE A 202 -15.20 -7.91 -10.07
N ALA A 203 -14.44 -7.71 -9.00
CA ALA A 203 -13.55 -6.56 -8.86
C ALA A 203 -12.22 -6.80 -9.60
N ILE A 204 -11.64 -5.75 -10.19
CA ILE A 204 -10.33 -5.78 -10.82
C ILE A 204 -9.49 -4.64 -10.24
N LEU A 205 -8.37 -4.98 -9.61
CA LEU A 205 -7.38 -4.04 -9.10
C LEU A 205 -6.09 -4.19 -9.89
N ALA A 206 -5.98 -3.44 -10.99
CA ALA A 206 -4.90 -3.61 -11.97
C ALA A 206 -3.54 -3.03 -11.53
N GLY A 207 -3.46 -2.45 -10.33
CA GLY A 207 -2.25 -1.84 -9.78
C GLY A 207 -2.31 -0.31 -9.73
N SER A 208 -1.28 0.30 -9.16
CA SER A 208 -1.17 1.75 -8.97
C SER A 208 -0.16 2.43 -9.90
N ARG A 209 0.67 1.66 -10.59
CA ARG A 209 1.69 2.16 -11.51
C ARG A 209 1.30 1.89 -12.95
N GLY A 210 1.48 2.86 -13.85
CA GLY A 210 1.10 2.72 -15.25
C GLY A 210 1.71 1.50 -15.95
N GLY A 211 2.91 1.06 -15.55
CA GLY A 211 3.51 -0.18 -16.06
C GLY A 211 2.82 -1.46 -15.59
N GLU A 212 2.24 -1.46 -14.39
CA GLU A 212 1.44 -2.57 -13.85
C GLU A 212 0.11 -2.64 -14.61
N ILE A 213 -0.61 -1.52 -14.69
CA ILE A 213 -1.90 -1.42 -15.38
C ILE A 213 -1.78 -1.87 -16.84
N ARG A 214 -0.80 -1.36 -17.57
CA ARG A 214 -0.59 -1.75 -18.99
C ARG A 214 -0.33 -3.23 -19.19
N ARG A 215 0.20 -3.95 -18.21
CA ARG A 215 0.40 -5.42 -18.30
C ARG A 215 -0.82 -6.21 -17.82
N MET A 216 -1.50 -5.70 -16.79
CA MET A 216 -2.68 -6.36 -16.23
C MET A 216 -3.90 -6.28 -17.15
N MET A 217 -4.18 -5.09 -17.68
CA MET A 217 -5.43 -4.82 -18.41
C MET A 217 -5.67 -5.76 -19.59
N PRO A 218 -4.73 -6.03 -20.50
CA PRO A 218 -5.01 -6.93 -21.63
C PRO A 218 -5.42 -8.34 -21.18
N VAL A 219 -4.71 -8.91 -20.20
CA VAL A 219 -5.01 -10.25 -19.66
C VAL A 219 -6.36 -10.25 -18.93
N CYS A 220 -6.68 -9.19 -18.19
CA CYS A 220 -7.97 -9.05 -17.53
C CYS A 220 -9.12 -8.92 -18.55
N MET A 221 -8.96 -8.15 -19.62
CA MET A 221 -9.99 -8.02 -20.66
C MET A 221 -10.25 -9.34 -21.39
N ASP A 222 -9.20 -10.09 -21.68
CA ASP A 222 -9.36 -11.44 -22.26
C ASP A 222 -10.03 -12.42 -21.28
N ALA A 223 -9.71 -12.34 -19.99
CA ALA A 223 -10.40 -13.13 -18.96
C ALA A 223 -11.89 -12.75 -18.83
N VAL A 224 -12.22 -11.46 -18.95
CA VAL A 224 -13.62 -10.98 -18.99
C VAL A 224 -14.38 -11.57 -20.18
N ARG A 225 -13.76 -11.67 -21.37
CA ARG A 225 -14.37 -12.33 -22.55
C ARG A 225 -14.64 -13.81 -22.28
N LEU A 226 -13.65 -14.53 -21.73
CA LEU A 226 -13.78 -15.95 -21.41
C LEU A 226 -14.89 -16.20 -20.37
N LEU A 227 -14.98 -15.36 -19.36
CA LEU A 227 -16.06 -15.42 -18.36
C LEU A 227 -17.41 -15.04 -18.99
N GLY A 228 -17.45 -14.00 -19.80
CA GLY A 228 -18.68 -13.54 -20.45
C GLY A 228 -19.27 -14.52 -21.45
N ALA A 229 -18.48 -15.48 -21.96
CA ALA A 229 -18.93 -16.59 -22.79
C ALA A 229 -19.55 -17.74 -21.98
N ASP A 230 -19.35 -17.77 -20.67
CA ASP A 230 -19.91 -18.73 -19.73
C ASP A 230 -21.31 -18.29 -19.30
N GLU A 231 -22.31 -19.20 -19.40
CA GLU A 231 -23.68 -18.90 -19.01
C GLU A 231 -23.83 -18.49 -17.55
N ALA A 232 -23.03 -19.09 -16.66
CA ALA A 232 -23.01 -18.78 -15.23
C ALA A 232 -22.55 -17.34 -14.93
N PHE A 233 -21.82 -16.73 -15.85
CA PHE A 233 -21.28 -15.37 -15.72
C PHE A 233 -21.93 -14.35 -16.67
N ARG A 234 -22.96 -14.72 -17.41
CA ARG A 234 -23.62 -13.85 -18.39
C ARG A 234 -24.05 -12.51 -17.80
N ASP A 235 -24.61 -12.53 -16.61
CA ASP A 235 -25.16 -11.36 -15.93
C ASP A 235 -24.14 -10.66 -15.00
N PHE A 236 -22.93 -11.19 -14.91
CA PHE A 236 -21.87 -10.55 -14.14
C PHE A 236 -21.36 -9.29 -14.83
N ARG A 237 -21.05 -8.29 -14.01
CA ARG A 237 -20.30 -7.10 -14.39
C ARG A 237 -18.87 -7.22 -13.89
N PHE A 238 -18.03 -6.33 -14.37
CA PHE A 238 -16.63 -6.23 -13.91
C PHE A 238 -16.37 -4.78 -13.51
N VAL A 239 -15.86 -4.57 -12.30
CA VAL A 239 -15.64 -3.24 -11.77
C VAL A 239 -14.16 -3.06 -11.46
N ILE A 240 -13.53 -2.16 -12.18
CA ILE A 240 -12.13 -1.78 -11.96
C ILE A 240 -12.10 -0.74 -10.84
N ALA A 241 -11.36 -1.00 -9.77
CA ALA A 241 -11.03 0.03 -8.79
C ALA A 241 -9.84 0.84 -9.30
N GLY A 242 -10.11 2.06 -9.75
CA GLY A 242 -9.11 2.98 -10.25
C GLY A 242 -8.23 3.52 -9.12
N ALA A 243 -6.92 3.48 -9.30
CA ALA A 243 -5.97 3.97 -8.31
C ALA A 243 -6.04 5.51 -8.20
N PRO A 244 -5.91 6.11 -6.99
CA PRO A 244 -6.06 7.56 -6.77
C PRO A 244 -5.08 8.43 -7.55
N SER A 245 -3.95 7.86 -7.99
CA SER A 245 -2.92 8.56 -8.77
C SER A 245 -3.05 8.35 -10.27
N ARG A 246 -4.19 7.85 -10.76
CA ARG A 246 -4.43 7.47 -12.15
C ARG A 246 -5.72 8.07 -12.69
N ASP A 247 -5.81 8.12 -14.02
CA ASP A 247 -6.97 8.60 -14.76
C ASP A 247 -7.67 7.45 -15.48
N ALA A 248 -8.92 7.68 -15.90
CA ALA A 248 -9.70 6.68 -16.63
C ALA A 248 -9.02 6.21 -17.92
N SER A 249 -8.24 7.08 -18.58
CA SER A 249 -7.47 6.75 -19.78
C SER A 249 -6.34 5.73 -19.58
N ASP A 250 -5.91 5.52 -18.33
CA ASP A 250 -4.93 4.47 -18.02
C ASP A 250 -5.55 3.06 -18.10
N TYR A 251 -6.88 2.95 -17.97
CA TYR A 251 -7.62 1.69 -17.96
C TYR A 251 -8.29 1.46 -19.32
N VAL A 252 -7.53 0.92 -20.28
CA VAL A 252 -8.05 0.65 -21.61
C VAL A 252 -9.07 -0.49 -21.56
N ILE A 253 -10.32 -0.17 -21.87
CA ILE A 253 -11.44 -1.13 -22.00
C ILE A 253 -11.75 -1.28 -23.48
N ASP A 254 -11.70 -2.52 -23.97
CA ASP A 254 -11.98 -2.82 -25.37
C ASP A 254 -13.45 -2.53 -25.72
N GLU A 255 -13.70 -2.16 -26.96
CA GLU A 255 -15.02 -1.69 -27.43
C GLU A 255 -16.13 -2.72 -27.18
N ASP A 256 -15.85 -4.00 -27.39
CA ASP A 256 -16.78 -5.13 -27.19
C ASP A 256 -17.14 -5.36 -25.70
N LEU A 257 -16.36 -4.80 -24.79
CA LEU A 257 -16.58 -4.92 -23.34
C LEU A 257 -17.20 -3.66 -22.71
N LYS A 258 -17.39 -2.59 -23.49
CA LYS A 258 -18.11 -1.41 -23.04
C LYS A 258 -19.52 -1.78 -22.58
N GLY A 259 -19.89 -1.32 -21.39
CA GLY A 259 -21.15 -1.69 -20.74
C GLY A 259 -21.10 -2.95 -19.88
N LYS A 260 -20.07 -3.80 -20.02
CA LYS A 260 -19.78 -4.90 -19.05
C LYS A 260 -18.73 -4.53 -18.02
N VAL A 261 -17.79 -3.66 -18.36
CA VAL A 261 -16.70 -3.19 -17.50
C VAL A 261 -16.92 -1.72 -17.14
N SER A 262 -16.79 -1.39 -15.87
CA SER A 262 -16.88 -0.02 -15.35
C SER A 262 -15.63 0.30 -14.52
N VAL A 263 -15.28 1.59 -14.41
CA VAL A 263 -14.16 2.05 -13.55
C VAL A 263 -14.74 2.93 -12.45
N VAL A 264 -14.37 2.65 -11.21
CA VAL A 264 -14.74 3.41 -10.01
C VAL A 264 -13.48 3.98 -9.38
N PHE A 265 -13.46 5.27 -9.11
CA PHE A 265 -12.36 5.95 -8.42
C PHE A 265 -12.76 6.37 -7.01
N GLY A 266 -11.78 6.36 -6.11
CA GLY A 266 -11.95 6.87 -4.75
C GLY A 266 -12.72 5.95 -3.79
N ASP A 267 -13.13 4.76 -4.23
CA ASP A 267 -13.94 3.83 -3.42
C ASP A 267 -13.50 2.36 -3.54
N THR A 268 -12.20 2.13 -3.42
CA THR A 268 -11.61 0.78 -3.54
C THR A 268 -12.22 -0.22 -2.56
N TYR A 269 -12.45 0.18 -1.30
CA TYR A 269 -13.02 -0.72 -0.30
C TYR A 269 -14.50 -1.03 -0.56
N GLY A 270 -15.26 -0.07 -1.07
CA GLY A 270 -16.64 -0.31 -1.53
C GLY A 270 -16.69 -1.28 -2.71
N VAL A 271 -15.78 -1.13 -3.69
CA VAL A 271 -15.65 -2.07 -4.82
C VAL A 271 -15.31 -3.48 -4.31
N LEU A 272 -14.37 -3.63 -3.40
CA LEU A 272 -13.99 -4.93 -2.84
C LEU A 272 -15.13 -5.53 -2.02
N ARG A 273 -15.71 -4.78 -1.10
CA ARG A 273 -16.72 -5.28 -0.15
C ARG A 273 -17.93 -5.92 -0.82
N HIS A 274 -18.36 -5.38 -1.94
CA HIS A 274 -19.57 -5.81 -2.64
C HIS A 274 -19.28 -6.72 -3.85
N ALA A 275 -18.03 -7.05 -4.11
CA ALA A 275 -17.64 -7.98 -5.17
C ALA A 275 -17.80 -9.44 -4.74
N GLU A 276 -18.13 -10.32 -5.70
CA GLU A 276 -18.16 -11.77 -5.50
C GLU A 276 -16.76 -12.37 -5.39
N ALA A 277 -15.82 -11.84 -6.17
CA ALA A 277 -14.41 -12.16 -6.14
C ALA A 277 -13.60 -11.00 -6.72
N ALA A 278 -12.27 -11.04 -6.56
CA ALA A 278 -11.37 -10.01 -7.06
C ALA A 278 -10.16 -10.59 -7.79
N VAL A 279 -9.75 -9.93 -8.88
CA VAL A 279 -8.49 -10.13 -9.59
C VAL A 279 -7.56 -8.98 -9.22
N ILE A 280 -6.45 -9.25 -8.57
CA ILE A 280 -5.66 -8.23 -7.89
C ILE A 280 -4.20 -8.30 -8.33
N ASN A 281 -3.65 -7.17 -8.80
CA ASN A 281 -2.21 -7.03 -8.97
C ASN A 281 -1.49 -7.09 -7.61
N SER A 282 -0.44 -7.90 -7.51
CA SER A 282 0.30 -8.10 -6.27
C SER A 282 0.80 -6.78 -5.66
N GLY A 283 0.45 -6.55 -4.41
CA GLY A 283 0.82 -5.36 -3.63
C GLY A 283 0.04 -5.32 -2.32
N THR A 284 -0.07 -4.14 -1.73
CA THR A 284 -0.89 -3.90 -0.53
C THR A 284 -2.36 -4.25 -0.75
N ALA A 285 -2.86 -4.06 -1.98
CA ALA A 285 -4.25 -4.34 -2.35
C ALA A 285 -4.68 -5.79 -2.07
N SER A 286 -3.78 -6.77 -2.17
CA SER A 286 -4.09 -8.16 -1.82
C SER A 286 -4.35 -8.36 -0.32
N LEU A 287 -3.69 -7.59 0.52
CA LEU A 287 -3.94 -7.60 1.95
C LEU A 287 -5.22 -6.82 2.29
N GLU A 288 -5.48 -5.71 1.62
CA GLU A 288 -6.73 -4.95 1.74
C GLU A 288 -7.94 -5.82 1.40
N ALA A 289 -7.89 -6.57 0.28
CA ALA A 289 -8.96 -7.50 -0.10
C ALA A 289 -9.18 -8.61 0.94
N ALA A 290 -8.11 -9.14 1.52
CA ALA A 290 -8.21 -10.15 2.59
C ALA A 290 -8.87 -9.54 3.85
N LEU A 291 -8.51 -8.32 4.24
CA LEU A 291 -9.10 -7.62 5.39
C LEU A 291 -10.56 -7.21 5.17
N VAL A 292 -10.92 -6.84 3.94
CA VAL A 292 -12.32 -6.58 3.53
C VAL A 292 -13.15 -7.87 3.48
N GLY A 293 -12.50 -9.03 3.25
CA GLY A 293 -13.15 -10.33 3.15
C GLY A 293 -13.54 -10.72 1.73
N THR A 294 -12.91 -10.16 0.70
CA THR A 294 -13.20 -10.45 -0.70
C THR A 294 -12.34 -11.61 -1.21
N PRO A 295 -12.92 -12.74 -1.64
CA PRO A 295 -12.16 -13.83 -2.26
C PRO A 295 -11.37 -13.34 -3.46
N GLN A 296 -10.10 -13.77 -3.60
CA GLN A 296 -9.21 -13.17 -4.58
C GLN A 296 -8.27 -14.15 -5.26
N VAL A 297 -7.84 -13.79 -6.46
CA VAL A 297 -6.65 -14.27 -7.13
C VAL A 297 -5.64 -13.13 -7.26
N VAL A 298 -4.41 -13.39 -6.87
CA VAL A 298 -3.32 -12.41 -6.99
C VAL A 298 -2.54 -12.67 -8.26
N CYS A 299 -2.33 -11.62 -9.03
CA CYS A 299 -1.63 -11.66 -10.31
C CYS A 299 -0.39 -10.77 -10.23
N TRP A 300 0.68 -11.21 -10.89
CA TRP A 300 1.87 -10.38 -11.00
C TRP A 300 2.67 -10.70 -12.25
N SER A 301 3.01 -9.66 -12.99
CA SER A 301 3.95 -9.77 -14.10
C SER A 301 4.87 -8.56 -14.17
N THR A 302 6.07 -8.77 -14.66
CA THR A 302 7.03 -7.71 -14.96
C THR A 302 7.58 -7.89 -16.36
N GLY A 303 8.21 -6.86 -16.93
CA GLY A 303 8.81 -6.97 -18.26
C GLY A 303 9.84 -8.10 -18.33
N ALA A 304 9.96 -8.78 -19.48
CA ALA A 304 10.82 -9.94 -19.69
C ALA A 304 12.27 -9.72 -19.23
N PHE A 305 12.83 -8.55 -19.48
CA PHE A 305 14.19 -8.20 -19.04
C PHE A 305 14.29 -8.09 -17.51
N ALA A 306 13.31 -7.48 -16.85
CA ALA A 306 13.28 -7.38 -15.40
C ALA A 306 13.02 -8.74 -14.73
N ALA A 307 12.19 -9.59 -15.35
CA ALA A 307 11.98 -10.97 -14.92
C ALA A 307 13.26 -11.80 -14.99
N PHE A 308 14.01 -11.67 -16.09
CA PHE A 308 15.30 -12.33 -16.28
C PHE A 308 16.32 -11.89 -15.21
N ILE A 309 16.43 -10.59 -14.94
CA ILE A 309 17.32 -10.07 -13.90
C ILE A 309 16.85 -10.55 -12.51
N GLY A 310 15.56 -10.50 -12.23
CA GLY A 310 14.99 -10.96 -10.97
C GLY A 310 15.25 -12.44 -10.68
N ARG A 311 15.14 -13.30 -11.71
CA ARG A 311 15.39 -14.75 -11.61
C ARG A 311 16.89 -15.08 -11.57
N LYS A 312 17.68 -14.58 -12.51
CA LYS A 312 19.07 -15.00 -12.68
C LYS A 312 20.10 -14.19 -11.90
N VAL A 313 19.85 -12.89 -11.67
CA VAL A 313 20.83 -12.00 -11.03
C VAL A 313 20.49 -11.77 -9.57
N LEU A 314 19.23 -11.48 -9.25
CA LEU A 314 18.82 -11.15 -7.89
C LEU A 314 18.29 -12.35 -7.10
N ARG A 315 17.99 -13.46 -7.77
CA ARG A 315 17.46 -14.70 -7.16
C ARG A 315 16.32 -14.42 -6.16
N ILE A 316 15.47 -13.45 -6.47
CA ILE A 316 14.40 -12.97 -5.56
C ILE A 316 13.47 -14.11 -5.16
N PHE A 317 13.16 -15.01 -6.11
CA PHE A 317 12.30 -16.16 -5.88
C PHE A 317 12.97 -17.31 -5.09
N ASP A 318 14.30 -17.29 -4.93
CA ASP A 318 14.99 -18.27 -4.08
C ASP A 318 14.87 -17.92 -2.60
N HIS A 319 14.50 -16.67 -2.28
CA HIS A 319 14.43 -16.14 -0.92
C HIS A 319 13.00 -15.84 -0.45
N VAL A 320 12.04 -15.75 -1.37
CA VAL A 320 10.65 -15.39 -1.05
C VAL A 320 9.72 -16.43 -1.63
N LYS A 321 9.09 -17.21 -0.76
CA LYS A 321 8.21 -18.32 -1.13
C LYS A 321 6.88 -17.86 -1.74
N TYR A 322 6.41 -16.67 -1.35
CA TYR A 322 5.18 -16.04 -1.80
C TYR A 322 5.43 -14.58 -2.15
N ILE A 323 4.64 -14.03 -3.09
CA ILE A 323 4.75 -12.62 -3.49
C ILE A 323 3.72 -11.72 -2.81
N SER A 324 2.61 -12.28 -2.35
CA SER A 324 1.55 -11.54 -1.68
C SER A 324 1.77 -11.48 -0.17
N LEU A 325 1.46 -10.32 0.41
CA LEU A 325 1.67 -10.08 1.84
C LEU A 325 0.84 -11.01 2.73
N GLY A 326 -0.39 -11.34 2.32
CA GLY A 326 -1.25 -12.25 3.09
C GLY A 326 -0.68 -13.68 3.18
N ASN A 327 -0.19 -14.23 2.07
CA ASN A 327 0.45 -15.56 2.07
C ASN A 327 1.76 -15.54 2.88
N LEU A 328 2.52 -14.44 2.83
CA LEU A 328 3.73 -14.25 3.64
C LEU A 328 3.43 -14.18 5.13
N CYS A 329 2.33 -13.53 5.54
CA CYS A 329 1.96 -13.44 6.95
C CYS A 329 1.76 -14.82 7.61
N LEU A 330 1.25 -15.79 6.86
CA LEU A 330 0.97 -17.14 7.36
C LEU A 330 1.97 -18.20 6.86
N ASP A 331 2.98 -17.80 6.07
CA ASP A 331 3.93 -18.71 5.39
C ASP A 331 3.25 -19.90 4.68
N ARG A 332 2.06 -19.67 4.13
CA ARG A 332 1.28 -20.66 3.38
C ARG A 332 0.42 -20.03 2.30
N LEU A 333 0.02 -20.84 1.31
CA LEU A 333 -0.88 -20.41 0.26
C LEU A 333 -2.32 -20.33 0.79
N VAL A 334 -2.80 -19.13 1.07
CA VAL A 334 -4.18 -18.83 1.46
C VAL A 334 -5.04 -18.58 0.21
N PHE A 335 -4.49 -17.84 -0.73
CA PHE A 335 -5.09 -17.56 -2.05
C PHE A 335 -4.05 -17.72 -3.15
N ARG A 336 -4.53 -18.09 -4.34
CA ARG A 336 -3.68 -18.41 -5.48
C ARG A 336 -2.91 -17.18 -5.98
N GLU A 337 -1.66 -17.41 -6.37
CA GLU A 337 -0.79 -16.43 -7.02
C GLU A 337 -0.50 -16.89 -8.44
N LEU A 338 -0.84 -16.06 -9.43
CA LEU A 338 -0.52 -16.25 -10.84
C LEU A 338 0.64 -15.33 -11.22
N ILE A 339 1.82 -15.93 -11.41
CA ILE A 339 3.07 -15.17 -11.51
C ILE A 339 3.65 -15.38 -12.91
N GLN A 340 3.96 -14.27 -13.60
CA GLN A 340 4.65 -14.26 -14.89
C GLN A 340 3.93 -15.14 -15.94
N GLU A 341 4.48 -16.31 -16.29
CA GLU A 341 3.96 -17.23 -17.29
C GLU A 341 2.63 -17.87 -16.89
N ASP A 342 2.36 -18.00 -15.57
CA ASP A 342 1.08 -18.51 -15.08
C ASP A 342 -0.03 -17.46 -15.13
N PHE A 343 0.34 -16.17 -15.25
CA PHE A 343 -0.64 -15.09 -15.39
C PHE A 343 -1.16 -15.02 -16.81
N THR A 344 -2.15 -15.84 -17.09
CA THR A 344 -2.85 -15.95 -18.37
C THR A 344 -4.36 -15.75 -18.20
N ALA A 345 -5.04 -15.30 -19.26
CA ALA A 345 -6.49 -15.08 -19.20
C ALA A 345 -7.28 -16.37 -18.87
N PRO A 346 -6.97 -17.55 -19.40
CA PRO A 346 -7.61 -18.81 -18.97
C PRO A 346 -7.40 -19.09 -17.48
N ALA A 347 -6.18 -18.94 -16.94
CA ALA A 347 -5.88 -19.20 -15.54
C ALA A 347 -6.62 -18.24 -14.60
N VAL A 348 -6.75 -16.96 -14.97
CA VAL A 348 -7.55 -15.97 -14.23
C VAL A 348 -9.02 -16.35 -14.27
N ALA A 349 -9.57 -16.66 -15.44
CA ALA A 349 -10.97 -17.03 -15.61
C ALA A 349 -11.33 -18.30 -14.82
N ASP A 350 -10.47 -19.32 -14.85
CA ASP A 350 -10.67 -20.58 -14.11
C ASP A 350 -10.65 -20.33 -12.61
N GLU A 351 -9.74 -19.50 -12.11
CA GLU A 351 -9.71 -19.19 -10.68
C GLU A 351 -10.93 -18.37 -10.26
N VAL A 352 -11.37 -17.39 -11.05
CA VAL A 352 -12.60 -16.63 -10.77
C VAL A 352 -13.82 -17.55 -10.74
N ARG A 353 -13.95 -18.51 -11.68
CA ARG A 353 -15.01 -19.53 -11.66
C ARG A 353 -15.00 -20.30 -10.34
N ARG A 354 -13.82 -20.74 -9.93
CA ARG A 354 -13.65 -21.47 -8.69
C ARG A 354 -14.02 -20.65 -7.46
N LEU A 355 -13.59 -19.40 -7.39
CA LEU A 355 -13.91 -18.49 -6.28
C LEU A 355 -15.42 -18.22 -6.15
N VAL A 356 -16.16 -18.25 -7.26
CA VAL A 356 -17.60 -18.01 -7.28
C VAL A 356 -18.41 -19.29 -7.04
N ALA A 357 -17.99 -20.43 -7.58
CA ALA A 357 -18.78 -21.67 -7.60
C ALA A 357 -18.36 -22.70 -6.54
N ASP A 358 -17.08 -22.77 -6.13
CA ASP A 358 -16.58 -23.74 -5.17
C ASP A 358 -16.69 -23.18 -3.73
N ILE A 359 -17.84 -23.41 -3.10
CA ILE A 359 -18.12 -22.90 -1.75
C ILE A 359 -17.07 -23.37 -0.72
N PRO A 360 -16.68 -24.65 -0.64
CA PRO A 360 -15.65 -25.10 0.30
C PRO A 360 -14.28 -24.40 0.08
N TYR A 361 -13.90 -24.17 -1.17
CA TYR A 361 -12.67 -23.45 -1.49
C TYR A 361 -12.71 -22.00 -1.02
N ARG A 362 -13.83 -21.33 -1.26
CA ARG A 362 -14.08 -19.95 -0.82
C ARG A 362 -14.06 -19.84 0.70
N GLU A 363 -14.75 -20.72 1.42
CA GLU A 363 -14.80 -20.75 2.89
C GLU A 363 -13.43 -20.98 3.51
N LYS A 364 -12.63 -21.88 2.93
CA LYS A 364 -11.24 -22.10 3.36
C LYS A 364 -10.39 -20.85 3.20
N MET A 365 -10.56 -20.10 2.10
CA MET A 365 -9.87 -18.83 1.86
C MET A 365 -10.28 -17.79 2.91
N LEU A 366 -11.57 -17.65 3.18
CA LEU A 366 -12.10 -16.69 4.16
C LEU A 366 -11.65 -17.03 5.59
N SER A 367 -11.54 -18.31 5.95
CA SER A 367 -10.93 -18.74 7.20
C SER A 367 -9.46 -18.30 7.28
N GLY A 368 -8.71 -18.45 6.19
CA GLY A 368 -7.34 -17.93 6.12
C GLY A 368 -7.24 -16.41 6.27
N TYR A 369 -8.25 -15.67 5.82
CA TYR A 369 -8.30 -14.21 6.01
C TYR A 369 -8.47 -13.83 7.48
N ALA A 370 -9.28 -14.58 8.24
CA ALA A 370 -9.40 -14.39 9.68
C ALA A 370 -8.05 -14.60 10.39
N GLU A 371 -7.31 -15.65 10.01
CA GLU A 371 -5.96 -15.89 10.53
C GLU A 371 -4.96 -14.78 10.14
N ILE A 372 -5.02 -14.28 8.88
CA ILE A 372 -4.21 -13.13 8.45
C ILE A 372 -4.50 -11.92 9.34
N LYS A 373 -5.78 -11.58 9.53
CA LYS A 373 -6.19 -10.45 10.36
C LYS A 373 -5.69 -10.59 11.81
N GLU A 374 -5.82 -11.77 12.39
CA GLU A 374 -5.31 -12.08 13.74
C GLU A 374 -3.79 -11.88 13.80
N SER A 375 -3.04 -12.38 12.82
CA SER A 375 -1.58 -12.24 12.76
C SER A 375 -1.11 -10.78 12.65
N LEU A 376 -1.95 -9.90 12.10
CA LEU A 376 -1.69 -8.47 11.96
C LEU A 376 -1.98 -7.64 13.23
N GLY A 377 -2.46 -8.28 14.30
CA GLY A 377 -2.59 -7.67 15.63
C GLY A 377 -3.90 -6.93 15.90
N GLY A 378 -4.88 -7.02 15.00
CA GLY A 378 -6.20 -6.41 15.22
C GLY A 378 -6.22 -4.88 15.15
N ARG A 379 -7.31 -4.28 15.67
CA ARG A 379 -7.57 -2.84 15.63
C ARG A 379 -6.74 -2.07 16.68
N GLY A 380 -6.40 -0.83 16.38
CA GLY A 380 -5.67 0.07 17.28
C GLY A 380 -4.15 0.12 17.05
N ALA A 381 -3.66 -0.54 15.99
CA ALA A 381 -2.23 -0.59 15.66
C ALA A 381 -1.60 0.80 15.50
N SER A 382 -2.28 1.72 14.81
CA SER A 382 -1.77 3.09 14.58
C SER A 382 -1.57 3.87 15.88
N ARG A 383 -2.50 3.73 16.83
CA ARG A 383 -2.39 4.34 18.16
C ARG A 383 -1.31 3.69 19.01
N ALA A 384 -1.22 2.36 18.98
CA ALA A 384 -0.19 1.61 19.70
C ALA A 384 1.22 1.94 19.21
N VAL A 385 1.40 2.10 17.88
CA VAL A 385 2.65 2.58 17.30
C VAL A 385 2.99 3.98 17.79
N ALA A 386 2.03 4.91 17.79
CA ALA A 386 2.23 6.29 18.28
C ALA A 386 2.67 6.31 19.76
N ALA A 387 1.98 5.58 20.62
CA ALA A 387 2.33 5.46 22.04
C ALA A 387 3.75 4.90 22.22
N SER A 388 4.11 3.84 21.47
CA SER A 388 5.45 3.25 21.50
C SER A 388 6.53 4.20 20.96
N MET A 389 6.23 5.03 19.96
CA MET A 389 7.15 6.07 19.48
C MET A 389 7.44 7.12 20.55
N ILE A 390 6.41 7.61 21.21
CA ILE A 390 6.53 8.60 22.30
C ILE A 390 7.33 8.03 23.48
N GLN A 391 7.01 6.79 23.87
CA GLN A 391 7.77 6.12 24.94
C GLN A 391 9.24 5.95 24.56
N THR A 392 9.51 5.41 23.35
CA THR A 392 10.89 5.22 22.86
C THR A 392 11.65 6.55 22.82
N LEU A 393 10.99 7.64 22.40
CA LEU A 393 11.64 8.95 22.34
C LEU A 393 12.03 9.45 23.75
N LYS A 394 11.19 9.23 24.76
CA LYS A 394 11.49 9.56 26.16
C LYS A 394 12.64 8.73 26.74
N GLU A 395 12.81 7.47 26.29
CA GLU A 395 13.85 6.56 26.76
C GLU A 395 15.25 6.89 26.17
N ILE A 396 15.29 7.48 24.96
CA ILE A 396 16.56 7.76 24.24
C ILE A 396 16.91 9.27 24.25
N SER A 397 16.09 10.12 24.86
CA SER A 397 16.37 11.53 25.10
C SER A 397 17.20 11.69 26.36
#